data_d8d6a31decefe807e802b3a2c5d056d4
#
_entry.id   d8d6a31decefe807e802b3a2c5d056d4
#
_cell.length_a   1.000
_cell.length_b   1.000
_cell.length_c   1.000
_cell.angle_alpha   90.00
_cell.angle_beta   90.00
_cell.angle_gamma   90.00
#
_symmetry.space_group_name_H-M   'P 1'
#
loop_
_entity.id
_entity.type
_entity.pdbx_description
1 polymer ?
#
loop_
_entity_poly.entity_id
_entity_poly.type
_entity_poly.pdbx_seq_one_letter_code
_entity_poly.pdbx_strand_id
1 'polypeptide(L)'
;MSNSEQILDFKAQLELQDTTFPMLQILNEEGKIVDEDGLKRAGLSDEKLVELFKSMLFARQVDIRSMKLAKQGRMGFFGPHAGQEASQMASSFAFTDEDWLFPGYRDLPQIYAKGWPIWKGLLWSRAVSYTHLTLPTNSLV
;
A
#
# COMPACT_ATOMS: atom_id res chain seq x y z
N MET A 1 2.74 19.61 39.30
CA MET A 1 2.62 20.10 37.90
C MET A 1 1.33 19.58 37.33
N SER A 2 0.47 20.45 36.85
CA SER A 2 -0.83 20.04 36.33
C SER A 2 -0.66 19.47 34.91
N ASN A 3 -1.56 18.59 34.48
CA ASN A 3 -1.55 17.98 33.12
C ASN A 3 -1.56 19.05 32.03
N SER A 4 -2.06 20.26 32.32
CA SER A 4 -2.11 21.40 31.40
C SER A 4 -0.74 22.05 31.17
N GLU A 5 0.13 22.07 32.16
CA GLU A 5 1.49 22.59 32.03
C GLU A 5 2.38 21.66 31.18
N GLN A 6 2.21 20.34 31.33
CA GLN A 6 2.91 19.36 30.52
C GLN A 6 2.48 19.41 29.03
N ILE A 7 1.21 19.68 28.76
CA ILE A 7 0.71 19.82 27.36
C ILE A 7 1.24 21.09 26.69
N LEU A 8 1.35 22.19 27.46
CA LEU A 8 1.93 23.45 26.95
C LEU A 8 3.42 23.30 26.65
N ASP A 9 4.15 22.58 27.50
CA ASP A 9 5.59 22.33 27.31
C ASP A 9 5.84 21.42 26.08
N PHE A 10 4.98 20.43 25.86
CA PHE A 10 5.02 19.57 24.67
C PHE A 10 4.77 20.35 23.35
N LYS A 11 3.83 21.29 23.35
CA LYS A 11 3.60 22.18 22.21
C LYS A 11 4.80 23.07 21.92
N ALA A 12 5.39 23.67 22.95
CA ALA A 12 6.59 24.50 22.81
C ALA A 12 7.78 23.68 22.29
N GLN A 13 7.92 22.43 22.72
CA GLN A 13 8.98 21.53 22.20
C GLN A 13 8.73 21.13 20.75
N LEU A 14 7.47 20.96 20.32
CA LEU A 14 7.13 20.67 18.93
C LEU A 14 7.37 21.88 18.00
N GLU A 15 7.11 23.10 18.48
CA GLU A 15 7.34 24.33 17.74
C GLU A 15 8.83 24.68 17.62
N LEU A 16 9.66 24.23 18.55
CA LEU A 16 11.12 24.42 18.55
C LEU A 16 11.84 23.36 17.68
N GLN A 17 11.20 22.25 17.34
CA GLN A 17 11.77 21.31 16.39
C GLN A 17 11.57 21.86 14.97
N ASP A 18 12.66 22.18 14.31
CA ASP A 18 12.64 22.39 12.86
C ASP A 18 12.24 21.07 12.21
N THR A 19 10.92 20.93 11.95
CA THR A 19 10.30 19.73 11.37
C THR A 19 10.40 19.75 9.85
N THR A 20 11.19 20.62 9.26
CA THR A 20 11.48 20.60 7.82
C THR A 20 12.36 19.40 7.51
N PHE A 21 11.69 18.30 7.14
CA PHE A 21 12.38 17.14 6.58
C PHE A 21 12.73 17.43 5.12
N PRO A 22 13.99 17.21 4.69
CA PRO A 22 14.34 17.34 3.28
C PRO A 22 13.49 16.35 2.47
N MET A 23 12.99 16.82 1.30
CA MET A 23 12.26 15.95 0.40
C MET A 23 13.20 14.85 -0.11
N LEU A 24 12.85 13.59 0.14
CA LEU A 24 13.51 12.46 -0.50
C LEU A 24 12.94 12.27 -1.89
N GLN A 25 13.69 12.68 -2.91
CA GLN A 25 13.26 12.62 -4.30
C GLN A 25 14.40 12.13 -5.17
N ILE A 26 14.23 10.98 -5.80
CA ILE A 26 15.22 10.42 -6.74
C ILE A 26 14.92 10.86 -8.17
N LEU A 27 13.65 10.94 -8.54
CA LEU A 27 13.18 11.38 -9.86
C LEU A 27 12.36 12.65 -9.72
N ASN A 28 12.53 13.58 -10.68
CA ASN A 28 11.63 14.72 -10.80
C ASN A 28 10.38 14.40 -11.63
N GLU A 29 9.51 15.40 -11.83
CA GLU A 29 8.25 15.25 -12.57
C GLU A 29 8.47 14.90 -14.05
N GLU A 30 9.62 15.27 -14.62
CA GLU A 30 10.00 14.93 -16.00
C GLU A 30 10.66 13.54 -16.11
N GLY A 31 10.78 12.80 -15.01
CA GLY A 31 11.43 11.50 -14.97
C GLY A 31 12.95 11.54 -15.03
N LYS A 32 13.57 12.68 -14.74
CA LYS A 32 15.03 12.81 -14.67
C LYS A 32 15.52 12.50 -13.27
N ILE A 33 16.66 11.83 -13.19
CA ILE A 33 17.33 11.55 -11.91
C ILE A 33 17.85 12.87 -11.34
N VAL A 34 17.46 13.19 -10.11
CA VAL A 34 17.91 14.38 -9.35
C VAL A 34 18.75 14.01 -8.13
N ASP A 35 18.70 12.75 -7.69
CA ASP A 35 19.56 12.20 -6.64
C ASP A 35 20.15 10.86 -7.10
N GLU A 36 21.36 10.92 -7.69
CA GLU A 36 22.06 9.71 -8.14
C GLU A 36 22.54 8.84 -6.97
N ASP A 37 22.89 9.46 -5.85
CA ASP A 37 23.33 8.72 -4.66
C ASP A 37 22.14 8.01 -4.00
N GLY A 38 20.97 8.64 -4.00
CA GLY A 38 19.71 8.01 -3.60
C GLY A 38 19.38 6.78 -4.46
N LEU A 39 19.53 6.89 -5.77
CA LEU A 39 19.33 5.78 -6.69
C LEU A 39 20.32 4.63 -6.42
N LYS A 40 21.60 4.92 -6.20
CA LYS A 40 22.60 3.91 -5.84
C LYS A 40 22.29 3.23 -4.51
N ARG A 41 21.87 4.03 -3.50
CA ARG A 41 21.47 3.48 -2.19
C ARG A 41 20.25 2.56 -2.29
N ALA A 42 19.33 2.84 -3.22
CA ALA A 42 18.17 1.97 -3.45
C ALA A 42 18.57 0.56 -3.93
N GLY A 43 19.72 0.41 -4.59
CA GLY A 43 20.31 -0.89 -4.95
C GLY A 43 19.43 -1.75 -5.86
N LEU A 44 18.55 -1.12 -6.66
CA LEU A 44 17.63 -1.83 -7.55
C LEU A 44 18.28 -2.04 -8.91
N SER A 45 18.26 -3.28 -9.40
CA SER A 45 18.66 -3.57 -10.78
C SER A 45 17.54 -3.18 -11.76
N ASP A 46 17.91 -3.04 -13.04
CA ASP A 46 16.95 -2.72 -14.10
C ASP A 46 15.85 -3.78 -14.21
N GLU A 47 16.18 -5.06 -14.00
CA GLU A 47 15.22 -6.16 -14.01
C GLU A 47 14.20 -6.01 -12.90
N LYS A 48 14.65 -5.65 -11.67
CA LYS A 48 13.77 -5.39 -10.53
C LYS A 48 12.89 -4.17 -10.77
N LEU A 49 13.41 -3.11 -11.37
CA LEU A 49 12.61 -1.93 -11.74
C LEU A 49 11.52 -2.28 -12.75
N VAL A 50 11.83 -3.10 -13.75
CA VAL A 50 10.86 -3.60 -14.74
C VAL A 50 9.81 -4.49 -14.08
N GLU A 51 10.20 -5.35 -13.14
CA GLU A 51 9.27 -6.20 -12.39
C GLU A 51 8.32 -5.36 -11.52
N LEU A 52 8.87 -4.38 -10.79
CA LEU A 52 8.09 -3.44 -10.01
C LEU A 52 7.08 -2.68 -10.88
N PHE A 53 7.53 -2.17 -12.03
CA PHE A 53 6.65 -1.47 -12.97
C PHE A 53 5.52 -2.36 -13.50
N LYS A 54 5.81 -3.63 -13.85
CA LYS A 54 4.77 -4.60 -14.24
C LYS A 54 3.76 -4.82 -13.13
N SER A 55 4.21 -4.91 -11.88
CA SER A 55 3.34 -5.06 -10.71
C SER A 55 2.45 -3.84 -10.51
N MET A 56 2.98 -2.63 -10.70
CA MET A 56 2.20 -1.39 -10.67
C MET A 56 1.14 -1.35 -11.79
N LEU A 57 1.49 -1.72 -13.01
CA LEU A 57 0.55 -1.82 -14.13
C LEU A 57 -0.55 -2.85 -13.85
N PHE A 58 -0.19 -3.98 -13.28
CA PHE A 58 -1.15 -5.00 -12.88
C PHE A 58 -2.13 -4.45 -11.83
N ALA A 59 -1.63 -3.82 -10.77
CA ALA A 59 -2.46 -3.18 -9.74
C ALA A 59 -3.43 -2.15 -10.36
N ARG A 60 -2.94 -1.29 -11.26
CA ARG A 60 -3.76 -0.31 -11.99
C ARG A 60 -4.85 -0.99 -12.83
N GLN A 61 -4.55 -2.08 -13.52
CA GLN A 61 -5.55 -2.81 -14.32
C GLN A 61 -6.62 -3.46 -13.45
N VAL A 62 -6.23 -3.99 -12.30
CA VAL A 62 -7.20 -4.53 -11.32
C VAL A 62 -8.13 -3.42 -10.83
N ASP A 63 -7.59 -2.26 -10.48
CA ASP A 63 -8.38 -1.09 -10.04
C ASP A 63 -9.39 -0.67 -11.10
N ILE A 64 -8.93 -0.42 -12.33
CA ILE A 64 -9.78 0.01 -13.45
C ILE A 64 -10.93 -0.98 -13.70
N ARG A 65 -10.64 -2.28 -13.67
CA ARG A 65 -11.65 -3.32 -13.90
C ARG A 65 -12.63 -3.41 -12.72
N SER A 66 -12.14 -3.33 -11.50
CA SER A 66 -12.96 -3.35 -10.29
C SER A 66 -13.90 -2.14 -10.23
N MET A 67 -13.39 -0.95 -10.58
CA MET A 67 -14.22 0.25 -10.69
C MET A 67 -15.34 0.12 -11.75
N LYS A 68 -15.04 -0.51 -12.89
CA LYS A 68 -16.08 -0.81 -13.89
C LYS A 68 -17.15 -1.74 -13.35
N LEU A 69 -16.76 -2.80 -12.61
CA LEU A 69 -17.71 -3.71 -11.98
C LEU A 69 -18.53 -3.02 -10.89
N ALA A 70 -17.92 -2.15 -10.10
CA ALA A 70 -18.62 -1.38 -9.08
C ALA A 70 -19.67 -0.44 -9.69
N LYS A 71 -19.31 0.29 -10.77
CA LYS A 71 -20.26 1.14 -11.51
C LYS A 71 -21.43 0.37 -12.14
N GLN A 72 -21.25 -0.91 -12.43
CA GLN A 72 -22.31 -1.80 -12.94
C GLN A 72 -23.17 -2.41 -11.81
N GLY A 73 -22.95 -2.03 -10.56
CA GLY A 73 -23.63 -2.62 -9.41
C GLY A 73 -23.27 -4.08 -9.13
N ARG A 74 -22.16 -4.57 -9.71
CA ARG A 74 -21.71 -5.96 -9.57
C ARG A 74 -20.77 -6.17 -8.36
N MET A 75 -20.35 -5.08 -7.72
CA MET A 75 -19.56 -5.07 -6.49
C MET A 75 -20.27 -4.19 -5.46
N GLY A 76 -20.26 -4.60 -4.19
CA GLY A 76 -20.85 -3.83 -3.11
C GLY A 76 -19.97 -2.65 -2.71
N PHE A 77 -18.81 -2.95 -2.14
CA PHE A 77 -17.82 -1.94 -1.75
C PHE A 77 -16.51 -2.19 -2.46
N PHE A 78 -15.94 -1.13 -3.02
CA PHE A 78 -14.60 -1.14 -3.58
C PHE A 78 -13.89 0.17 -3.25
N GLY A 79 -12.77 0.10 -2.54
CA GLY A 79 -11.90 1.25 -2.28
C GLY A 79 -10.88 1.38 -3.41
N PRO A 80 -11.03 2.37 -4.33
CA PRO A 80 -10.04 2.54 -5.39
C PRO A 80 -8.66 2.86 -4.82
N HIS A 81 -7.63 2.30 -5.43
CA HIS A 81 -6.24 2.48 -5.05
C HIS A 81 -5.38 3.10 -6.16
N ALA A 82 -6.02 3.55 -7.23
CA ALA A 82 -5.34 4.27 -8.32
C ALA A 82 -4.55 5.48 -7.78
N GLY A 83 -3.28 5.57 -8.16
CA GLY A 83 -2.33 6.59 -7.68
C GLY A 83 -1.47 6.13 -6.50
N GLN A 84 -1.75 4.98 -5.89
CA GLN A 84 -0.98 4.43 -4.76
C GLN A 84 -0.10 3.23 -5.16
N GLU A 85 -0.03 2.90 -6.45
CA GLU A 85 0.65 1.70 -6.92
C GLU A 85 2.13 1.67 -6.54
N ALA A 86 2.81 2.81 -6.67
CA ALA A 86 4.24 2.89 -6.37
C ALA A 86 4.52 2.60 -4.89
N SER A 87 3.79 3.23 -3.98
CA SER A 87 3.98 3.02 -2.54
C SER A 87 3.64 1.60 -2.11
N GLN A 88 2.54 1.04 -2.65
CA GLN A 88 2.09 -0.30 -2.30
C GLN A 88 2.99 -1.39 -2.88
N MET A 89 3.39 -1.27 -4.14
CA MET A 89 4.24 -2.27 -4.77
C MET A 89 5.68 -2.19 -4.25
N ALA A 90 6.23 -0.99 -4.07
CA ALA A 90 7.57 -0.84 -3.51
C ALA A 90 7.68 -1.41 -2.09
N SER A 91 6.71 -1.14 -1.23
CA SER A 91 6.68 -1.74 0.11
C SER A 91 6.53 -3.26 0.06
N SER A 92 5.71 -3.78 -0.87
CA SER A 92 5.55 -5.23 -1.05
C SER A 92 6.85 -5.92 -1.50
N PHE A 93 7.67 -5.24 -2.29
CA PHE A 93 8.99 -5.75 -2.71
C PHE A 93 10.01 -5.83 -1.56
N ALA A 94 9.80 -5.03 -0.51
CA ALA A 94 10.63 -5.07 0.69
C ALA A 94 10.22 -6.17 1.68
N PHE A 95 9.02 -6.76 1.53
CA PHE A 95 8.54 -7.81 2.43
C PHE A 95 9.22 -9.14 2.17
N THR A 96 9.54 -9.83 3.26
CA THR A 96 9.96 -11.22 3.27
C THR A 96 8.76 -12.15 3.54
N ASP A 97 8.95 -13.45 3.44
CA ASP A 97 7.91 -14.45 3.76
C ASP A 97 7.54 -14.44 5.25
N GLU A 98 8.44 -13.95 6.11
CA GLU A 98 8.25 -13.88 7.57
C GLU A 98 7.48 -12.63 7.99
N ASP A 99 7.34 -11.64 7.11
CA ASP A 99 6.67 -10.38 7.43
C ASP A 99 5.15 -10.53 7.43
N TRP A 100 4.53 -9.92 8.43
CA TRP A 100 3.09 -9.86 8.55
C TRP A 100 2.56 -8.61 7.86
N LEU A 101 1.49 -8.77 7.07
CA LEU A 101 0.77 -7.69 6.43
C LEU A 101 -0.59 -7.48 7.11
N PHE A 102 -0.83 -6.28 7.63
CA PHE A 102 -2.13 -5.85 8.17
C PHE A 102 -2.73 -4.79 7.24
N PRO A 103 -3.43 -5.20 6.18
CA PRO A 103 -3.85 -4.30 5.13
C PRO A 103 -5.04 -3.43 5.55
N GLY A 104 -5.04 -2.18 5.13
CA GLY A 104 -6.23 -1.35 5.10
C GLY A 104 -7.15 -1.70 3.91
N TYR A 105 -8.28 -1.02 3.82
CA TYR A 105 -9.29 -1.31 2.78
C TYR A 105 -8.85 -0.94 1.35
N ARG A 106 -7.78 -0.20 1.18
CA ARG A 106 -7.19 0.16 -0.14
C ARG A 106 -5.96 -0.66 -0.50
N ASP A 107 -5.47 -1.52 0.39
CA ASP A 107 -4.17 -2.20 0.23
C ASP A 107 -4.31 -3.57 -0.46
N LEU A 108 -5.36 -3.75 -1.26
CA LEU A 108 -5.57 -4.97 -2.04
C LEU A 108 -4.35 -5.36 -2.91
N PRO A 109 -3.64 -4.43 -3.58
CA PRO A 109 -2.45 -4.78 -4.35
C PRO A 109 -1.37 -5.46 -3.51
N GLN A 110 -1.13 -5.02 -2.26
CA GLN A 110 -0.16 -5.66 -1.37
C GLN A 110 -0.56 -7.09 -1.00
N ILE A 111 -1.86 -7.33 -0.80
CA ILE A 111 -2.41 -8.67 -0.52
C ILE A 111 -2.16 -9.59 -1.72
N TYR A 112 -2.38 -9.09 -2.94
CA TYR A 112 -2.12 -9.85 -4.16
C TYR A 112 -0.64 -10.12 -4.37
N ALA A 113 0.23 -9.16 -4.06
CA ALA A 113 1.68 -9.33 -4.10
C ALA A 113 2.18 -10.42 -3.14
N LYS A 114 1.50 -10.61 -2.00
CA LYS A 114 1.71 -11.73 -1.07
C LYS A 114 1.10 -13.06 -1.56
N GLY A 115 0.62 -13.13 -2.79
CA GLY A 115 0.12 -14.36 -3.40
C GLY A 115 -1.37 -14.65 -3.16
N TRP A 116 -2.15 -13.72 -2.58
CA TRP A 116 -3.56 -13.95 -2.41
C TRP A 116 -4.31 -13.85 -3.75
N PRO A 117 -5.15 -14.83 -4.10
CA PRO A 117 -5.83 -14.83 -5.39
C PRO A 117 -6.79 -13.64 -5.55
N ILE A 118 -6.74 -12.97 -6.72
CA ILE A 118 -7.59 -11.80 -7.02
C ILE A 118 -9.06 -12.10 -6.82
N TRP A 119 -9.52 -13.28 -7.24
CA TRP A 119 -10.93 -13.64 -7.14
C TRP A 119 -11.45 -13.63 -5.69
N LYS A 120 -10.60 -13.95 -4.72
CA LYS A 120 -10.96 -13.85 -3.30
C LYS A 120 -11.19 -12.39 -2.87
N GLY A 121 -10.35 -11.45 -3.32
CA GLY A 121 -10.54 -10.03 -3.06
C GLY A 121 -11.83 -9.49 -3.72
N LEU A 122 -12.13 -9.94 -4.93
CA LEU A 122 -13.39 -9.58 -5.61
C LEU A 122 -14.62 -10.14 -4.89
N LEU A 123 -14.56 -11.36 -4.38
CA LEU A 123 -15.65 -11.95 -3.58
C LEU A 123 -15.84 -11.18 -2.28
N TRP A 124 -14.75 -10.81 -1.62
CA TRP A 124 -14.79 -9.98 -0.42
C TRP A 124 -15.52 -8.65 -0.68
N SER A 125 -15.20 -7.98 -1.79
CA SER A 125 -15.86 -6.74 -2.21
C SER A 125 -17.35 -6.90 -2.54
N ARG A 126 -17.81 -8.12 -2.85
CA ARG A 126 -19.22 -8.42 -3.07
C ARG A 126 -19.98 -8.76 -1.79
N ALA A 127 -19.34 -8.72 -0.64
CA ALA A 127 -19.88 -9.21 0.64
C ALA A 127 -20.30 -10.70 0.64
N VAL A 128 -20.00 -11.45 -0.44
CA VAL A 128 -20.31 -12.89 -0.53
C VAL A 128 -19.25 -13.71 0.20
N SER A 129 -18.08 -13.16 0.38
CA SER A 129 -16.95 -13.83 1.01
C SER A 129 -17.14 -14.11 2.50
N TYR A 130 -18.04 -13.40 3.13
CA TYR A 130 -18.32 -13.56 4.55
C TYR A 130 -18.89 -14.95 4.90
N THR A 131 -19.57 -15.58 3.96
CA THR A 131 -20.15 -16.91 4.17
C THR A 131 -19.32 -18.05 3.61
N HIS A 132 -18.31 -17.78 2.74
CA HIS A 132 -17.59 -18.82 2.00
C HIS A 132 -16.07 -18.78 2.19
N LEU A 133 -15.52 -17.70 2.76
CA LEU A 133 -14.16 -17.63 3.25
C LEU A 133 -14.12 -17.92 4.76
N THR A 134 -14.87 -18.90 5.20
CA THR A 134 -14.50 -19.50 6.47
C THR A 134 -13.08 -19.98 6.29
N LEU A 135 -12.15 -19.32 6.97
CA LEU A 135 -10.94 -19.98 7.38
C LEU A 135 -11.36 -21.40 7.80
N PRO A 136 -10.60 -22.45 7.44
CA PRO A 136 -10.79 -23.69 8.14
C PRO A 136 -10.53 -23.35 9.61
N THR A 137 -11.60 -22.96 10.30
CA THR A 137 -11.61 -23.00 11.73
C THR A 137 -11.48 -24.47 11.99
N ASN A 138 -10.26 -24.91 12.30
CA ASN A 138 -10.08 -26.05 13.13
C ASN A 138 -10.83 -25.72 14.41
N SER A 139 -12.13 -25.95 14.39
CA SER A 139 -12.91 -26.14 15.59
C SER A 139 -12.49 -27.48 16.15
N LEU A 140 -11.25 -27.54 16.63
CA LEU A 140 -10.88 -28.49 17.64
C LEU A 140 -11.20 -27.80 18.97
N VAL A 141 -12.43 -27.94 19.36
CA VAL A 141 -12.84 -27.96 20.74
C VAL A 141 -13.33 -29.35 20.99
#